data_f2e50014cea90f78bafc8585f943f065
#
_entry.id   f2e50014cea90f78bafc8585f943f065
#
_cell.length_a   1.000
_cell.length_b   1.000
_cell.length_c   1.000
_cell.angle_alpha   90.00
_cell.angle_beta   90.00
_cell.angle_gamma   90.00
#
_symmetry.space_group_name_H-M   'P 1'
#
loop_
_entity.id
_entity.type
_entity.pdbx_description
1 polymer ?
#
loop_
_entity_poly.entity_id
_entity_poly.type
_entity_poly.pdbx_seq_one_letter_code
_entity_poly.pdbx_strand_id
1 'polypeptide(L)'
;TFLPKWLYGIIPLAILIPIAYYWPLITGPGNRLILSLPHMITKTGWGLIGLLTFYYVLRIVFSIVSYDSGLPSGIFLPILTMGALIGATYGLFMAQLGLLPQKLVVNLIIFSMAGYFAAIIRAPFTAIILITEMVGSLLHLMPLAVVAFIALLVDELLGGKPIYGLLAAAMDTNSDHKTDYTGVADQMVLPVYESSKLVDKKVADIKWPEDTRIRTIRRDNDEIIPTGKTIIRGGDMLILEFDSSQRGRVYSEMKKLQGVELDG
;
A
#
# COMPACT_ATOMS: atom_id res chain seq x y z
N THR A 1 -2.48 25.60 -1.20
CA THR A 1 -2.26 24.94 -2.51
C THR A 1 -3.06 25.66 -3.59
N PHE A 2 -2.35 26.25 -4.57
CA PHE A 2 -2.87 27.23 -5.56
C PHE A 2 -3.64 26.59 -6.75
N LEU A 3 -3.76 25.27 -6.83
CA LEU A 3 -4.35 24.59 -7.99
C LEU A 3 -5.63 23.83 -7.60
N PRO A 4 -6.71 23.91 -8.40
CA PRO A 4 -7.93 23.14 -8.16
C PRO A 4 -7.68 21.63 -8.27
N LYS A 5 -8.36 20.84 -7.46
CA LYS A 5 -8.14 19.37 -7.33
C LYS A 5 -8.19 18.61 -8.68
N TRP A 6 -8.99 19.04 -9.65
CA TRP A 6 -9.09 18.43 -10.98
C TRP A 6 -7.86 18.64 -11.86
N LEU A 7 -7.01 19.63 -11.57
CA LEU A 7 -5.77 19.89 -12.30
C LEU A 7 -4.62 18.95 -11.88
N TYR A 8 -4.70 18.31 -10.70
CA TYR A 8 -3.64 17.39 -10.25
C TYR A 8 -3.47 16.19 -11.17
N GLY A 9 -4.54 15.71 -11.81
CA GLY A 9 -4.48 14.64 -12.81
C GLY A 9 -3.85 15.03 -14.14
N ILE A 10 -3.81 16.33 -14.48
CA ILE A 10 -3.25 16.82 -15.74
C ILE A 10 -1.72 16.81 -15.71
N ILE A 11 -1.11 17.05 -14.54
CA ILE A 11 0.36 17.12 -14.39
C ILE A 11 1.03 15.79 -14.80
N PRO A 12 0.65 14.63 -14.23
CA PRO A 12 1.24 13.36 -14.67
C PRO A 12 0.96 13.05 -16.15
N LEU A 13 -0.19 13.43 -16.69
CA LEU A 13 -0.51 13.26 -18.10
C LEU A 13 0.39 14.13 -19.00
N ALA A 14 0.64 15.38 -18.63
CA ALA A 14 1.52 16.27 -19.36
C ALA A 14 2.98 15.79 -19.37
N ILE A 15 3.45 15.24 -18.23
CA ILE A 15 4.77 14.63 -18.11
C ILE A 15 4.85 13.33 -18.93
N LEU A 16 3.75 12.58 -18.99
CA LEU A 16 3.70 11.30 -19.71
C LEU A 16 3.91 11.48 -21.22
N ILE A 17 3.42 12.57 -21.83
CA ILE A 17 3.50 12.81 -23.28
C ILE A 17 4.95 12.78 -23.80
N PRO A 18 5.89 13.60 -23.29
CA PRO A 18 7.28 13.55 -23.76
C PRO A 18 7.95 12.21 -23.42
N ILE A 19 7.66 11.62 -22.25
CA ILE A 19 8.21 10.32 -21.87
C ILE A 19 7.72 9.22 -22.84
N ALA A 20 6.44 9.24 -23.21
CA ALA A 20 5.88 8.30 -24.18
C ALA A 20 6.50 8.43 -25.58
N TYR A 21 6.85 9.65 -25.96
CA TYR A 21 7.45 9.91 -27.26
C TYR A 21 8.91 9.43 -27.33
N TYR A 22 9.73 9.77 -26.30
CA TYR A 22 11.16 9.45 -26.31
C TYR A 22 11.48 8.05 -25.76
N TRP A 23 10.69 7.56 -24.80
CA TRP A 23 10.92 6.28 -24.12
C TRP A 23 9.63 5.45 -23.98
N PRO A 24 9.08 4.96 -25.10
CA PRO A 24 7.77 4.26 -25.10
C PRO A 24 7.76 2.98 -24.25
N LEU A 25 8.92 2.38 -23.98
CA LEU A 25 9.03 1.18 -23.12
C LEU A 25 8.75 1.46 -21.64
N ILE A 26 8.93 2.70 -21.17
CA ILE A 26 8.71 3.08 -19.79
C ILE A 26 7.24 3.37 -19.51
N THR A 27 6.50 3.74 -20.54
CA THR A 27 5.09 4.13 -20.40
C THR A 27 4.17 2.94 -20.19
N GLY A 28 3.04 3.21 -19.53
CA GLY A 28 2.06 2.18 -19.18
C GLY A 28 2.45 1.33 -17.98
N PRO A 29 1.80 0.19 -17.76
CA PRO A 29 1.95 -0.63 -16.56
C PRO A 29 3.34 -1.30 -16.42
N GLY A 30 4.15 -1.33 -17.49
CA GLY A 30 5.51 -1.90 -17.48
C GLY A 30 5.62 -3.31 -18.04
N ASN A 31 4.51 -3.94 -18.43
CA ASN A 31 4.53 -5.30 -18.96
C ASN A 31 5.43 -5.44 -20.20
N ARG A 32 5.36 -4.47 -21.13
CA ARG A 32 6.22 -4.45 -22.34
C ARG A 32 7.70 -4.39 -21.98
N LEU A 33 8.05 -3.64 -20.93
CA LEU A 33 9.43 -3.53 -20.49
C LEU A 33 9.91 -4.85 -19.92
N ILE A 34 9.14 -5.49 -19.03
CA ILE A 34 9.50 -6.80 -18.47
C ILE A 34 9.75 -7.82 -19.58
N LEU A 35 8.86 -7.91 -20.56
CA LEU A 35 8.98 -8.85 -21.68
C LEU A 35 10.16 -8.52 -22.63
N SER A 36 10.60 -7.27 -22.71
CA SER A 36 11.74 -6.88 -23.54
C SER A 36 13.09 -7.08 -22.86
N LEU A 37 13.16 -7.14 -21.53
CA LEU A 37 14.41 -7.29 -20.77
C LEU A 37 15.24 -8.50 -21.20
N PRO A 38 14.70 -9.73 -21.38
CA PRO A 38 15.48 -10.88 -21.82
C PRO A 38 16.19 -10.66 -23.18
N HIS A 39 15.56 -9.92 -24.08
CA HIS A 39 16.16 -9.57 -25.37
C HIS A 39 17.20 -8.44 -25.24
N MET A 40 16.96 -7.47 -24.37
CA MET A 40 17.90 -6.36 -24.15
C MET A 40 19.21 -6.83 -23.50
N ILE A 41 19.15 -7.74 -22.52
CA ILE A 41 20.30 -8.22 -21.78
C ILE A 41 21.21 -9.15 -22.60
N THR A 42 20.87 -9.54 -23.82
CA THR A 42 21.78 -10.28 -24.72
C THR A 42 23.00 -9.45 -25.11
N LYS A 43 22.88 -8.12 -25.06
CA LYS A 43 23.99 -7.18 -25.29
C LYS A 43 24.57 -6.77 -23.93
N THR A 44 25.84 -7.08 -23.69
CA THR A 44 26.57 -6.62 -22.50
C THR A 44 27.24 -5.29 -22.77
N GLY A 45 27.28 -4.43 -21.77
CA GLY A 45 28.01 -3.16 -21.83
C GLY A 45 27.57 -2.21 -20.72
N TRP A 46 28.47 -1.36 -20.26
CA TRP A 46 28.22 -0.34 -19.24
C TRP A 46 27.09 0.63 -19.64
N GLY A 47 26.96 0.89 -20.95
CA GLY A 47 25.88 1.74 -21.45
C GLY A 47 24.47 1.17 -21.21
N LEU A 48 24.31 -0.16 -21.30
CA LEU A 48 23.03 -0.81 -21.02
C LEU A 48 22.70 -0.76 -19.53
N ILE A 49 23.70 -0.97 -18.66
CA ILE A 49 23.53 -0.84 -17.21
C ILE A 49 23.07 0.58 -16.85
N GLY A 50 23.73 1.59 -17.44
CA GLY A 50 23.33 3.01 -17.26
C GLY A 50 21.90 3.28 -17.75
N LEU A 51 21.51 2.74 -18.88
CA LEU A 51 20.16 2.87 -19.44
C LEU A 51 19.10 2.23 -18.51
N LEU A 52 19.34 1.03 -18.03
CA LEU A 52 18.39 0.35 -17.13
C LEU A 52 18.28 1.05 -15.77
N THR A 53 19.41 1.56 -15.25
CA THR A 53 19.40 2.39 -14.03
C THR A 53 18.61 3.67 -14.26
N PHE A 54 18.78 4.34 -15.40
CA PHE A 54 17.99 5.51 -15.76
C PHE A 54 16.49 5.17 -15.84
N TYR A 55 16.14 4.05 -16.47
CA TYR A 55 14.76 3.58 -16.54
C TYR A 55 14.17 3.32 -15.14
N TYR A 56 14.95 2.75 -14.24
CA TYR A 56 14.54 2.52 -12.86
C TYR A 56 14.23 3.84 -12.12
N VAL A 57 15.16 4.80 -12.18
CA VAL A 57 14.99 6.11 -11.55
C VAL A 57 13.79 6.86 -12.13
N LEU A 58 13.66 6.89 -13.46
CA LEU A 58 12.54 7.56 -14.13
C LEU A 58 11.20 6.91 -13.75
N ARG A 59 11.17 5.58 -13.59
CA ARG A 59 9.99 4.85 -13.16
C ARG A 59 9.59 5.19 -11.73
N ILE A 60 10.55 5.34 -10.81
CA ILE A 60 10.29 5.78 -9.43
C ILE A 60 9.65 7.16 -9.44
N VAL A 61 10.28 8.14 -10.12
CA VAL A 61 9.80 9.51 -10.18
C VAL A 61 8.38 9.56 -10.76
N PHE A 62 8.15 8.85 -11.86
CA PHE A 62 6.83 8.79 -12.48
C PHE A 62 5.78 8.13 -11.57
N SER A 63 6.15 7.07 -10.86
CA SER A 63 5.25 6.42 -9.89
C SER A 63 4.86 7.37 -8.77
N ILE A 64 5.82 8.09 -8.17
CA ILE A 64 5.53 9.07 -7.12
C ILE A 64 4.56 10.14 -7.61
N VAL A 65 4.83 10.75 -8.77
CA VAL A 65 3.97 11.78 -9.36
C VAL A 65 2.57 11.23 -9.70
N SER A 66 2.49 10.00 -10.18
CA SER A 66 1.22 9.36 -10.54
C SER A 66 0.37 9.04 -9.31
N TYR A 67 0.97 8.55 -8.23
CA TYR A 67 0.23 8.23 -7.00
C TYR A 67 -0.21 9.48 -6.22
N ASP A 68 0.60 10.53 -6.23
CA ASP A 68 0.26 11.81 -5.59
C ASP A 68 -0.92 12.53 -6.28
N SER A 69 -1.19 12.19 -7.54
CA SER A 69 -2.31 12.76 -8.30
C SER A 69 -3.70 12.33 -7.81
N GLY A 70 -3.79 11.32 -6.93
CA GLY A 70 -5.05 10.78 -6.42
C GLY A 70 -5.87 9.99 -7.44
N LEU A 71 -5.33 9.73 -8.64
CA LEU A 71 -6.00 8.90 -9.65
C LEU A 71 -5.89 7.42 -9.25
N PRO A 72 -6.98 6.63 -9.39
CA PRO A 72 -6.94 5.21 -9.12
C PRO A 72 -5.97 4.53 -10.10
N SER A 73 -4.85 4.05 -9.60
CA SER A 73 -3.84 3.34 -10.40
C SER A 73 -3.49 2.00 -9.76
N GLY A 74 -3.28 0.99 -10.61
CA GLY A 74 -2.80 -0.32 -10.15
C GLY A 74 -1.34 -0.24 -9.72
N ILE A 75 -1.02 -0.72 -8.51
CA ILE A 75 0.36 -0.75 -7.98
C ILE A 75 1.13 -2.01 -8.38
N PHE A 76 0.44 -3.04 -8.77
CA PHE A 76 0.95 -4.38 -8.96
C PHE A 76 2.06 -4.48 -10.04
N LEU A 77 1.74 -4.15 -11.30
CA LEU A 77 2.69 -4.21 -12.42
C LEU A 77 3.84 -3.21 -12.29
N PRO A 78 3.64 -1.97 -11.81
CA PRO A 78 4.75 -1.08 -11.49
C PRO A 78 5.77 -1.67 -10.50
N ILE A 79 5.33 -2.33 -9.43
CA ILE A 79 6.21 -2.97 -8.45
C ILE A 79 7.02 -4.10 -9.12
N LEU A 80 6.36 -4.97 -9.90
CA LEU A 80 7.06 -6.03 -10.63
C LEU A 80 8.10 -5.49 -11.61
N THR A 81 7.77 -4.41 -12.30
CA THR A 81 8.69 -3.77 -13.26
C THR A 81 9.93 -3.20 -12.57
N MET A 82 9.75 -2.57 -11.39
CA MET A 82 10.88 -2.09 -10.59
C MET A 82 11.76 -3.24 -10.13
N GLY A 83 11.18 -4.32 -9.62
CA GLY A 83 11.90 -5.54 -9.28
C GLY A 83 12.68 -6.12 -10.46
N ALA A 84 12.07 -6.17 -11.65
CA ALA A 84 12.71 -6.63 -12.87
C ALA A 84 13.92 -5.77 -13.27
N LEU A 85 13.79 -4.44 -13.20
CA LEU A 85 14.87 -3.51 -13.51
C LEU A 85 16.03 -3.62 -12.53
N ILE A 86 15.77 -3.77 -11.23
CA ILE A 86 16.81 -4.01 -10.21
C ILE A 86 17.56 -5.31 -10.54
N GLY A 87 16.82 -6.40 -10.79
CA GLY A 87 17.40 -7.70 -11.13
C GLY A 87 18.24 -7.68 -12.41
N ALA A 88 17.76 -6.98 -13.45
CA ALA A 88 18.46 -6.82 -14.71
C ALA A 88 19.75 -6.00 -14.53
N THR A 89 19.66 -4.85 -13.87
CA THR A 89 20.80 -3.95 -13.62
C THR A 89 21.88 -4.64 -12.80
N TYR A 90 21.48 -5.25 -11.67
CA TYR A 90 22.40 -5.97 -10.80
C TYR A 90 23.01 -7.19 -11.49
N GLY A 91 22.18 -7.97 -12.20
CA GLY A 91 22.64 -9.15 -12.91
C GLY A 91 23.65 -8.84 -14.02
N LEU A 92 23.38 -7.78 -14.82
CA LEU A 92 24.33 -7.32 -15.83
C LEU A 92 25.62 -6.77 -15.22
N PHE A 93 25.53 -6.05 -14.10
CA PHE A 93 26.68 -5.56 -13.37
C PHE A 93 27.57 -6.72 -12.91
N MET A 94 27.01 -7.77 -12.30
CA MET A 94 27.72 -8.96 -11.89
C MET A 94 28.30 -9.74 -13.08
N ALA A 95 27.58 -9.81 -14.19
CA ALA A 95 28.04 -10.45 -15.41
C ALA A 95 29.22 -9.67 -16.04
N GLN A 96 29.18 -8.34 -16.00
CA GLN A 96 30.24 -7.49 -16.52
C GLN A 96 31.55 -7.61 -15.70
N LEU A 97 31.43 -7.87 -14.38
CA LEU A 97 32.57 -8.16 -13.51
C LEU A 97 33.11 -9.61 -13.65
N GLY A 98 32.45 -10.43 -14.48
CA GLY A 98 32.85 -11.84 -14.65
C GLY A 98 32.45 -12.76 -13.48
N LEU A 99 31.65 -12.25 -12.52
CA LEU A 99 31.22 -12.99 -11.34
C LEU A 99 29.99 -13.88 -11.60
N LEU A 100 29.23 -13.59 -12.66
CA LEU A 100 28.02 -14.33 -13.01
C LEU A 100 27.95 -14.62 -14.50
N PRO A 101 27.63 -15.87 -14.90
CA PRO A 101 27.33 -16.17 -16.30
C PRO A 101 26.12 -15.38 -16.79
N GLN A 102 26.22 -14.75 -17.95
CA GLN A 102 25.17 -13.89 -18.52
C GLN A 102 23.83 -14.60 -18.65
N LYS A 103 23.82 -15.90 -18.93
CA LYS A 103 22.61 -16.73 -19.01
C LYS A 103 21.78 -16.74 -17.72
N LEU A 104 22.41 -16.48 -16.57
CA LEU A 104 21.73 -16.45 -15.26
C LEU A 104 21.11 -15.08 -14.92
N VAL A 105 21.37 -14.05 -15.72
CA VAL A 105 20.80 -12.71 -15.50
C VAL A 105 19.26 -12.75 -15.56
N VAL A 106 18.68 -13.57 -16.45
CA VAL A 106 17.22 -13.76 -16.52
C VAL A 106 16.66 -14.32 -15.22
N ASN A 107 17.36 -15.28 -14.60
CA ASN A 107 16.94 -15.84 -13.31
C ASN A 107 16.96 -14.77 -12.21
N LEU A 108 17.98 -13.89 -12.20
CA LEU A 108 18.05 -12.78 -11.25
C LEU A 108 16.91 -11.77 -11.45
N ILE A 109 16.49 -11.51 -12.69
CA ILE A 109 15.31 -10.70 -12.96
C ILE A 109 14.07 -11.31 -12.28
N ILE A 110 13.84 -12.60 -12.51
CA ILE A 110 12.69 -13.34 -11.95
C ILE A 110 12.72 -13.33 -10.43
N PHE A 111 13.88 -13.61 -9.83
CA PHE A 111 14.05 -13.63 -8.37
C PHE A 111 13.88 -12.23 -7.75
N SER A 112 14.43 -11.20 -8.39
CA SER A 112 14.30 -9.83 -7.93
C SER A 112 12.85 -9.32 -8.01
N MET A 113 12.09 -9.72 -9.04
CA MET A 113 10.66 -9.43 -9.11
C MET A 113 9.89 -10.00 -7.91
N ALA A 114 10.16 -11.26 -7.56
CA ALA A 114 9.51 -11.93 -6.44
C ALA A 114 9.90 -11.31 -5.08
N GLY A 115 11.19 -11.07 -4.86
CA GLY A 115 11.69 -10.47 -3.62
C GLY A 115 11.18 -9.05 -3.42
N TYR A 116 11.23 -8.23 -4.45
CA TYR A 116 10.76 -6.84 -4.40
C TYR A 116 9.25 -6.75 -4.14
N PHE A 117 8.47 -7.62 -4.81
CA PHE A 117 7.03 -7.71 -4.59
C PHE A 117 6.71 -8.18 -3.17
N ALA A 118 7.38 -9.26 -2.71
CA ALA A 118 7.15 -9.82 -1.39
C ALA A 118 7.45 -8.81 -0.26
N ALA A 119 8.51 -8.01 -0.39
CA ALA A 119 8.87 -6.98 0.57
C ALA A 119 7.84 -5.85 0.61
N ILE A 120 7.47 -5.27 -0.54
CA ILE A 120 6.60 -4.09 -0.58
C ILE A 120 5.15 -4.41 -0.22
N ILE A 121 4.61 -5.52 -0.77
CA ILE A 121 3.21 -5.93 -0.55
C ILE A 121 3.06 -6.72 0.77
N ARG A 122 4.14 -7.29 1.30
CA ARG A 122 4.17 -8.22 2.43
C ARG A 122 3.35 -9.48 2.21
N ALA A 123 3.34 -9.97 0.99
CA ALA A 123 2.61 -11.15 0.56
C ALA A 123 3.53 -12.14 -0.18
N PRO A 124 4.43 -12.86 0.53
CA PRO A 124 5.42 -13.74 -0.10
C PRO A 124 4.80 -14.88 -0.88
N PHE A 125 3.74 -15.51 -0.38
CA PHE A 125 3.05 -16.58 -1.11
C PHE A 125 2.43 -16.09 -2.42
N THR A 126 1.83 -14.92 -2.42
CA THR A 126 1.30 -14.30 -3.63
C THR A 126 2.42 -14.02 -4.64
N ALA A 127 3.56 -13.51 -4.18
CA ALA A 127 4.73 -13.29 -5.03
C ALA A 127 5.21 -14.59 -5.70
N ILE A 128 5.36 -15.65 -4.92
CA ILE A 128 5.84 -16.95 -5.39
C ILE A 128 4.91 -17.52 -6.47
N ILE A 129 3.61 -17.62 -6.16
CA ILE A 129 2.62 -18.22 -7.06
C ILE A 129 2.51 -17.40 -8.34
N LEU A 130 2.39 -16.08 -8.22
CA LEU A 130 2.24 -15.18 -9.34
C LEU A 130 3.43 -15.23 -10.30
N ILE A 131 4.66 -15.12 -9.77
CA ILE A 131 5.85 -15.14 -10.61
C ILE A 131 6.04 -16.52 -11.22
N THR A 132 5.74 -17.60 -10.49
CA THR A 132 5.77 -18.96 -11.03
C THR A 132 4.80 -19.13 -12.21
N GLU A 133 3.60 -18.58 -12.10
CA GLU A 133 2.60 -18.58 -13.18
C GLU A 133 3.06 -17.74 -14.38
N MET A 134 3.59 -16.52 -14.12
CA MET A 134 4.11 -15.66 -15.19
C MET A 134 5.26 -16.30 -15.98
N VAL A 135 6.14 -17.03 -15.29
CA VAL A 135 7.29 -17.75 -15.91
C VAL A 135 6.84 -19.06 -16.57
N GLY A 136 5.73 -19.62 -16.14
CA GLY A 136 5.18 -20.90 -16.65
C GLY A 136 6.06 -22.09 -16.29
N SER A 137 6.88 -22.03 -15.21
CA SER A 137 7.78 -23.10 -14.81
C SER A 137 7.85 -23.25 -13.30
N LEU A 138 7.53 -24.46 -12.82
CA LEU A 138 7.65 -24.82 -11.39
C LEU A 138 9.10 -25.00 -10.91
N LEU A 139 10.06 -25.08 -11.82
CA LEU A 139 11.49 -25.25 -11.48
C LEU A 139 12.03 -24.10 -10.61
N HIS A 140 11.46 -22.93 -10.74
CA HIS A 140 11.87 -21.73 -9.98
C HIS A 140 11.14 -21.56 -8.64
N LEU A 141 10.15 -22.40 -8.32
CA LEU A 141 9.29 -22.24 -7.14
C LEU A 141 10.11 -22.20 -5.84
N MET A 142 11.04 -23.14 -5.66
CA MET A 142 11.87 -23.20 -4.46
C MET A 142 12.81 -21.99 -4.32
N PRO A 143 13.59 -21.58 -5.33
CA PRO A 143 14.38 -20.36 -5.26
C PRO A 143 13.53 -19.11 -5.05
N LEU A 144 12.37 -19.01 -5.68
CA LEU A 144 11.43 -17.89 -5.49
C LEU A 144 10.96 -17.80 -4.04
N ALA A 145 10.61 -18.96 -3.43
CA ALA A 145 10.20 -19.01 -2.04
C ALA A 145 11.31 -18.49 -1.12
N VAL A 146 12.54 -18.97 -1.28
CA VAL A 146 13.67 -18.53 -0.48
C VAL A 146 13.88 -17.02 -0.59
N VAL A 147 13.90 -16.48 -1.82
CA VAL A 147 14.13 -15.05 -2.05
C VAL A 147 12.99 -14.21 -1.50
N ALA A 148 11.73 -14.62 -1.70
CA ALA A 148 10.56 -13.88 -1.22
C ALA A 148 10.52 -13.80 0.32
N PHE A 149 10.82 -14.90 1.01
CA PHE A 149 10.84 -14.90 2.48
C PHE A 149 12.04 -14.14 3.05
N ILE A 150 13.22 -14.26 2.45
CA ILE A 150 14.39 -13.47 2.87
C ILE A 150 14.13 -11.98 2.66
N ALA A 151 13.57 -11.59 1.52
CA ALA A 151 13.26 -10.20 1.23
C ALA A 151 12.25 -9.62 2.24
N LEU A 152 11.20 -10.38 2.58
CA LEU A 152 10.23 -9.99 3.60
C LEU A 152 10.90 -9.85 4.98
N LEU A 153 11.73 -10.81 5.38
CA LEU A 153 12.44 -10.78 6.65
C LEU A 153 13.35 -9.55 6.76
N VAL A 154 14.10 -9.25 5.70
CA VAL A 154 14.98 -8.08 5.65
C VAL A 154 14.17 -6.78 5.74
N ASP A 155 13.05 -6.67 5.00
CA ASP A 155 12.16 -5.51 5.08
C ASP A 155 11.62 -5.32 6.51
N GLU A 156 11.21 -6.39 7.18
CA GLU A 156 10.69 -6.36 8.53
C GLU A 156 11.76 -5.93 9.55
N LEU A 157 12.99 -6.45 9.41
CA LEU A 157 14.13 -6.05 10.25
C LEU A 157 14.53 -4.59 10.07
N LEU A 158 14.35 -4.04 8.87
CA LEU A 158 14.60 -2.63 8.57
C LEU A 158 13.44 -1.71 8.98
N GLY A 159 12.35 -2.26 9.50
CA GLY A 159 11.18 -1.49 9.95
C GLY A 159 10.30 -0.99 8.80
N GLY A 160 10.30 -1.65 7.65
CA GLY A 160 9.43 -1.37 6.52
C GLY A 160 7.96 -1.31 6.96
N LYS A 161 7.14 -0.52 6.26
CA LYS A 161 5.70 -0.44 6.51
C LYS A 161 4.94 -0.98 5.30
N PRO A 162 3.84 -1.72 5.48
CA PRO A 162 3.06 -2.23 4.35
C PRO A 162 2.51 -1.08 3.50
N ILE A 163 2.70 -1.17 2.17
CA ILE A 163 2.35 -0.09 1.24
C ILE A 163 0.87 0.27 1.26
N TYR A 164 -0.01 -0.71 1.47
CA TYR A 164 -1.46 -0.47 1.55
C TYR A 164 -1.85 0.40 2.75
N GLY A 165 -1.19 0.21 3.89
CA GLY A 165 -1.38 1.07 5.06
C GLY A 165 -0.93 2.50 4.83
N LEU A 166 0.18 2.69 4.12
CA LEU A 166 0.69 4.02 3.75
C LEU A 166 -0.23 4.71 2.74
N LEU A 167 -0.72 3.97 1.73
CA LEU A 167 -1.67 4.51 0.75
C LEU A 167 -3.02 4.86 1.38
N ALA A 168 -3.55 4.04 2.28
CA ALA A 168 -4.77 4.33 3.01
C ALA A 168 -4.62 5.61 3.85
N ALA A 169 -3.51 5.75 4.58
CA ALA A 169 -3.21 6.95 5.34
C ALA A 169 -3.07 8.21 4.46
N ALA A 170 -2.46 8.09 3.27
CA ALA A 170 -2.34 9.18 2.31
C ALA A 170 -3.70 9.59 1.71
N MET A 171 -4.62 8.64 1.52
CA MET A 171 -5.98 8.93 1.05
C MET A 171 -6.83 9.61 2.14
N ASP A 172 -6.67 9.21 3.40
CA ASP A 172 -7.38 9.82 4.53
C ASP A 172 -6.95 11.28 4.78
N THR A 173 -5.71 11.65 4.51
CA THR A 173 -5.24 13.05 4.60
C THR A 173 -5.85 13.96 3.52
N ASN A 174 -6.39 13.40 2.43
CA ASN A 174 -7.08 14.16 1.38
C ASN A 174 -8.59 14.33 1.63
N SER A 175 -9.16 13.62 2.61
CA SER A 175 -10.51 13.91 3.09
C SER A 175 -10.45 15.13 4.01
N ASP A 176 -11.09 16.24 3.63
CA ASP A 176 -11.11 17.56 4.31
C ASP A 176 -11.78 17.54 5.72
N HIS A 177 -11.50 16.53 6.54
CA HIS A 177 -11.76 16.58 7.97
C HIS A 177 -10.42 16.73 8.70
N LYS A 178 -9.97 17.99 8.84
CA LYS A 178 -8.97 18.34 9.85
C LYS A 178 -9.50 17.95 11.22
N THR A 179 -9.19 16.77 11.65
CA THR A 179 -9.20 16.43 13.06
C THR A 179 -7.87 16.86 13.64
N ASP A 180 -7.87 17.78 14.58
CA ASP A 180 -6.68 18.19 15.34
C ASP A 180 -6.20 17.05 16.25
N TYR A 181 -5.84 15.91 15.67
CA TYR A 181 -5.18 14.84 16.40
C TYR A 181 -3.67 15.07 16.43
N THR A 182 -3.10 15.07 17.61
CA THR A 182 -1.65 15.19 17.83
C THR A 182 -0.89 13.88 17.58
N GLY A 183 -1.59 12.78 17.21
CA GLY A 183 -1.06 11.44 16.96
C GLY A 183 -1.71 10.74 15.76
N VAL A 184 -1.46 9.44 15.63
CA VAL A 184 -2.04 8.59 14.58
C VAL A 184 -3.49 8.28 14.93
N ALA A 185 -4.43 8.63 14.05
CA ALA A 185 -5.84 8.28 14.22
C ALA A 185 -6.02 6.75 14.26
N ASP A 186 -6.66 6.25 15.28
CA ASP A 186 -7.04 4.84 15.46
C ASP A 186 -8.57 4.70 15.45
N GLN A 187 -9.07 3.55 15.04
CA GLN A 187 -10.49 3.28 14.97
C GLN A 187 -10.85 2.06 15.82
N MET A 188 -11.99 2.15 16.47
CA MET A 188 -12.57 1.05 17.23
C MET A 188 -14.03 0.85 16.85
N VAL A 189 -14.39 -0.40 16.59
CA VAL A 189 -15.79 -0.79 16.39
C VAL A 189 -16.37 -1.23 17.73
N LEU A 190 -17.42 -0.53 18.16
CA LEU A 190 -18.12 -0.79 19.40
C LEU A 190 -19.52 -1.33 19.11
N PRO A 191 -19.80 -2.62 19.32
CA PRO A 191 -21.14 -3.15 19.20
C PRO A 191 -22.01 -2.67 20.37
N VAL A 192 -23.21 -2.19 20.09
CA VAL A 192 -24.18 -1.77 21.10
C VAL A 192 -25.13 -2.94 21.40
N TYR A 193 -24.96 -3.54 22.56
CA TYR A 193 -25.87 -4.60 23.02
C TYR A 193 -27.22 -4.02 23.46
N GLU A 194 -28.31 -4.77 23.39
CA GLU A 194 -29.64 -4.31 23.80
C GLU A 194 -29.68 -3.94 25.29
N SER A 195 -28.86 -4.55 26.12
CA SER A 195 -28.69 -4.22 27.56
C SER A 195 -27.82 -3.00 27.82
N SER A 196 -27.23 -2.38 26.78
CA SER A 196 -26.32 -1.25 26.92
C SER A 196 -27.03 0.00 27.42
N LYS A 197 -26.36 0.76 28.29
CA LYS A 197 -26.84 2.08 28.76
C LYS A 197 -26.86 3.15 27.64
N LEU A 198 -26.35 2.82 26.45
CA LEU A 198 -26.32 3.68 25.27
C LEU A 198 -27.61 3.61 24.45
N VAL A 199 -28.42 2.55 24.64
CA VAL A 199 -29.65 2.32 23.87
C VAL A 199 -30.66 3.43 24.17
N ASP A 200 -31.35 3.89 23.12
CA ASP A 200 -32.39 4.95 23.12
C ASP A 200 -31.91 6.35 23.53
N LYS A 201 -30.59 6.55 23.65
CA LYS A 201 -30.00 7.87 23.89
C LYS A 201 -29.60 8.54 22.59
N LYS A 202 -29.71 9.86 22.56
CA LYS A 202 -29.13 10.65 21.47
C LYS A 202 -27.62 10.73 21.61
N VAL A 203 -26.93 10.77 20.49
CA VAL A 203 -25.47 10.92 20.47
C VAL A 203 -25.00 12.14 21.28
N ALA A 204 -25.74 13.27 21.24
CA ALA A 204 -25.40 14.48 22.00
C ALA A 204 -25.58 14.34 23.51
N ASP A 205 -26.42 13.41 23.97
CA ASP A 205 -26.76 13.25 25.40
C ASP A 205 -25.76 12.33 26.12
N ILE A 206 -24.85 11.72 25.36
CA ILE A 206 -23.84 10.81 25.89
C ILE A 206 -22.52 11.57 26.09
N LYS A 207 -21.94 11.43 27.25
CA LYS A 207 -20.63 12.00 27.56
C LYS A 207 -19.53 11.08 27.02
N TRP A 208 -19.12 11.36 25.77
CA TRP A 208 -18.06 10.63 25.09
C TRP A 208 -16.69 10.93 25.74
N PRO A 209 -15.72 10.00 25.68
CA PRO A 209 -14.35 10.30 26.07
C PRO A 209 -13.79 11.48 25.28
N GLU A 210 -12.90 12.27 25.90
CA GLU A 210 -12.23 13.37 25.23
C GLU A 210 -11.47 12.86 23.99
N ASP A 211 -11.45 13.67 22.96
CA ASP A 211 -10.80 13.37 21.65
C ASP A 211 -11.34 12.14 20.92
N THR A 212 -12.58 11.72 21.26
CA THR A 212 -13.26 10.61 20.58
C THR A 212 -14.42 11.13 19.76
N ARG A 213 -14.53 10.68 18.51
CA ARG A 213 -15.64 11.01 17.60
C ARG A 213 -16.30 9.75 17.09
N ILE A 214 -17.63 9.78 16.92
CA ILE A 214 -18.33 8.73 16.18
C ILE A 214 -18.27 9.09 14.71
N ARG A 215 -17.56 8.29 13.94
CA ARG A 215 -17.42 8.46 12.49
C ARG A 215 -18.68 7.99 11.77
N THR A 216 -19.15 6.80 12.11
CA THR A 216 -20.28 6.14 11.44
C THR A 216 -20.98 5.22 12.41
N ILE A 217 -22.28 5.08 12.25
CA ILE A 217 -23.11 4.06 12.90
C ILE A 217 -23.54 3.09 11.81
N ARG A 218 -23.16 1.82 11.95
CA ARG A 218 -23.65 0.76 11.08
C ARG A 218 -24.85 0.10 11.76
N ARG A 219 -26.01 0.19 11.10
CA ARG A 219 -27.28 -0.39 11.52
C ARG A 219 -27.76 -1.35 10.44
N ASP A 220 -27.89 -2.61 10.76
CA ASP A 220 -28.16 -3.68 9.81
C ASP A 220 -27.15 -3.69 8.66
N ASN A 221 -27.51 -3.20 7.49
CA ASN A 221 -26.63 -3.11 6.32
C ASN A 221 -26.40 -1.65 5.87
N ASP A 222 -26.93 -0.68 6.61
CA ASP A 222 -26.84 0.75 6.28
C ASP A 222 -25.75 1.45 7.10
N GLU A 223 -25.02 2.36 6.47
CA GLU A 223 -24.07 3.25 7.14
C GLU A 223 -24.70 4.62 7.35
N ILE A 224 -24.87 5.01 8.61
CA ILE A 224 -25.49 6.26 9.04
C ILE A 224 -24.38 7.20 9.50
N ILE A 225 -24.32 8.41 8.93
CA ILE A 225 -23.47 9.48 9.45
C ILE A 225 -24.18 10.08 10.68
N PRO A 226 -23.64 9.91 11.90
CA PRO A 226 -24.34 10.34 13.10
C PRO A 226 -24.35 11.87 13.22
N THR A 227 -25.46 12.38 13.69
CA THR A 227 -25.60 13.75 14.15
C THR A 227 -25.90 13.74 15.65
N GLY A 228 -25.81 14.89 16.33
CA GLY A 228 -26.15 14.97 17.75
C GLY A 228 -27.56 14.49 18.08
N LYS A 229 -28.48 14.51 17.09
CA LYS A 229 -29.89 14.08 17.23
C LYS A 229 -30.10 12.59 16.93
N THR A 230 -29.08 11.91 16.44
CA THR A 230 -29.17 10.48 16.07
C THR A 230 -29.36 9.66 17.34
N ILE A 231 -30.35 8.79 17.36
CA ILE A 231 -30.65 7.88 18.48
C ILE A 231 -29.92 6.57 18.22
N ILE A 232 -29.17 6.11 19.21
CA ILE A 232 -28.46 4.84 19.21
C ILE A 232 -29.45 3.72 19.55
N ARG A 233 -29.38 2.60 18.83
CA ARG A 233 -30.26 1.44 19.03
C ARG A 233 -29.46 0.20 19.40
N GLY A 234 -30.10 -0.75 20.03
CA GLY A 234 -29.52 -2.09 20.21
C GLY A 234 -29.20 -2.70 18.85
N GLY A 235 -28.08 -3.40 18.73
CA GLY A 235 -27.58 -3.95 17.48
C GLY A 235 -26.75 -2.99 16.62
N ASP A 236 -26.71 -1.70 16.92
CA ASP A 236 -25.83 -0.76 16.21
C ASP A 236 -24.36 -1.09 16.42
N MET A 237 -23.54 -0.87 15.39
CA MET A 237 -22.08 -0.87 15.49
C MET A 237 -21.57 0.56 15.36
N LEU A 238 -21.03 1.12 16.44
CA LEU A 238 -20.46 2.45 16.46
C LEU A 238 -18.99 2.38 16.00
N ILE A 239 -18.64 3.09 14.95
CA ILE A 239 -17.26 3.25 14.51
C ILE A 239 -16.75 4.54 15.14
N LEU A 240 -15.87 4.36 16.14
CA LEU A 240 -15.25 5.45 16.90
C LEU A 240 -13.89 5.75 16.34
N GLU A 241 -13.51 7.02 16.30
CA GLU A 241 -12.20 7.51 15.89
C GLU A 241 -11.59 8.32 17.02
N PHE A 242 -10.33 8.04 17.35
CA PHE A 242 -9.60 8.65 18.47
C PHE A 242 -8.10 8.59 18.24
N ASP A 243 -7.30 9.26 19.08
CA ASP A 243 -5.85 9.20 19.02
C ASP A 243 -5.35 7.84 19.52
N SER A 244 -4.48 7.18 18.74
CA SER A 244 -3.94 5.85 19.05
C SER A 244 -3.22 5.79 20.40
N SER A 245 -2.63 6.89 20.87
CA SER A 245 -2.01 6.98 22.20
C SER A 245 -3.00 6.83 23.35
N GLN A 246 -4.28 7.12 23.09
CA GLN A 246 -5.35 7.05 24.10
C GLN A 246 -6.19 5.77 24.03
N ARG A 247 -5.81 4.81 23.18
CA ARG A 247 -6.59 3.57 22.96
C ARG A 247 -7.01 2.86 24.23
N GLY A 248 -6.09 2.70 25.19
CA GLY A 248 -6.38 2.03 26.47
C GLY A 248 -7.41 2.79 27.33
N ARG A 249 -7.32 4.12 27.36
CA ARG A 249 -8.25 4.98 28.09
C ARG A 249 -9.63 4.94 27.45
N VAL A 250 -9.70 5.17 26.13
CA VAL A 250 -10.94 5.17 25.36
C VAL A 250 -11.65 3.82 25.50
N TYR A 251 -10.92 2.72 25.38
CA TYR A 251 -11.48 1.38 25.54
C TYR A 251 -12.11 1.18 26.94
N SER A 252 -11.42 1.58 28.00
CA SER A 252 -11.89 1.43 29.38
C SER A 252 -13.12 2.31 29.67
N GLU A 253 -13.15 3.54 29.17
CA GLU A 253 -14.27 4.45 29.33
C GLU A 253 -15.50 3.99 28.53
N MET A 254 -15.31 3.49 27.30
CA MET A 254 -16.40 2.95 26.48
C MET A 254 -17.02 1.70 27.11
N LYS A 255 -16.21 0.85 27.72
CA LYS A 255 -16.69 -0.34 28.45
C LYS A 255 -17.59 0.04 29.63
N LYS A 256 -17.22 1.08 30.39
CA LYS A 256 -18.05 1.63 31.47
C LYS A 256 -19.36 2.22 30.94
N LEU A 257 -19.32 2.92 29.80
CA LEU A 257 -20.52 3.50 29.16
C LEU A 257 -21.48 2.43 28.68
N GLN A 258 -20.99 1.27 28.27
CA GLN A 258 -21.84 0.13 27.90
C GLN A 258 -22.49 -0.54 29.11
N GLY A 259 -22.01 -0.31 30.32
CA GLY A 259 -22.52 -0.96 31.53
C GLY A 259 -22.06 -2.41 31.69
N VAL A 260 -21.01 -2.82 31.00
CA VAL A 260 -20.38 -4.12 31.20
C VAL A 260 -19.44 -4.00 32.40
N GLU A 261 -19.93 -4.33 33.59
CA GLU A 261 -19.06 -4.54 34.76
C GLU A 261 -18.17 -5.75 34.52
N LEU A 262 -16.88 -5.56 34.72
CA LEU A 262 -15.93 -6.68 34.84
C LEU A 262 -16.14 -7.30 36.19
N ASP A 263 -16.85 -8.41 36.27
CA ASP A 263 -16.62 -9.36 37.33
C ASP A 263 -15.17 -9.86 37.22
N GLY A 264 -14.44 -9.71 38.36
CA GLY A 264 -13.02 -9.80 38.55
C GLY A 264 -12.33 -11.10 38.16
#